data_bd47cf0de6ae041fe7844bcc75e74e6e
#
_entry.id   bd47cf0de6ae041fe7844bcc75e74e6e
#
_cell.length_a   1.000
_cell.length_b   1.000
_cell.length_c   1.000
_cell.angle_alpha   90.00
_cell.angle_beta   90.00
_cell.angle_gamma   90.00
#
_symmetry.space_group_name_H-M   'P 1'
#
loop_
_entity.id
_entity.type
_entity.pdbx_description
1 polymer ?
#
loop_
_entity_poly.entity_id
_entity_poly.type
_entity_poly.pdbx_seq_one_letter_code
_entity_poly.pdbx_strand_id
1 'polypeptide(L)'
;MVLRPDQFTEQAQEVLHNSQDLVRRYGHSQWDVEHILLALLQLEKGTPGEILTQMGVSVEAMTAQLDQALESAPKVADNATQIYATPRASRLLEDAKNEADRLKDDFIGAEHLFIAAVMESQGDAAQV
;
A
#
# COMPACT_ATOMS: atom_id res chain seq x y z
N MET A 1 -7.61 -15.59 -5.85
CA MET A 1 -6.16 -15.91 -5.89
C MET A 1 -5.57 -15.82 -4.49
N VAL A 2 -4.82 -16.82 -4.09
CA VAL A 2 -4.12 -16.81 -2.80
C VAL A 2 -2.66 -16.47 -3.07
N LEU A 3 -2.20 -15.37 -2.46
CA LEU A 3 -0.81 -14.96 -2.56
C LEU A 3 -0.07 -15.37 -1.29
N ARG A 4 1.09 -15.99 -1.45
CA ARG A 4 1.89 -16.45 -0.32
C ARG A 4 3.03 -15.47 -0.07
N PRO A 5 3.48 -15.35 1.20
CA PRO A 5 4.59 -14.45 1.51
C PRO A 5 5.84 -14.68 0.67
N ASP A 6 6.12 -15.94 0.30
CA ASP A 6 7.32 -16.26 -0.48
C ASP A 6 7.25 -15.78 -1.93
N GLN A 7 6.10 -15.27 -2.37
CA GLN A 7 5.96 -14.66 -3.70
C GLN A 7 6.42 -13.19 -3.74
N PHE A 8 6.69 -12.61 -2.58
CA PHE A 8 7.08 -11.20 -2.45
C PHE A 8 8.55 -11.07 -2.08
N THR A 9 9.18 -9.99 -2.55
CA THR A 9 10.53 -9.66 -2.08
C THR A 9 10.48 -9.33 -0.58
N GLU A 10 11.65 -9.35 0.08
CA GLU A 10 11.70 -8.99 1.49
C GLU A 10 11.21 -7.57 1.72
N GLN A 11 11.56 -6.64 0.84
CA GLN A 11 11.11 -5.26 0.95
C GLN A 11 9.59 -5.17 0.81
N ALA A 12 9.00 -5.90 -0.14
CA ALA A 12 7.55 -5.92 -0.32
C ALA A 12 6.86 -6.53 0.90
N GLN A 13 7.41 -7.59 1.48
CA GLN A 13 6.87 -8.18 2.70
C GLN A 13 6.88 -7.18 3.85
N GLU A 14 7.97 -6.41 3.98
CA GLU A 14 8.07 -5.37 4.98
C GLU A 14 6.99 -4.30 4.79
N VAL A 15 6.78 -3.87 3.54
CA VAL A 15 5.72 -2.90 3.23
C VAL A 15 4.36 -3.42 3.65
N LEU A 16 4.04 -4.66 3.30
CA LEU A 16 2.74 -5.24 3.64
C LEU A 16 2.57 -5.38 5.15
N HIS A 17 3.62 -5.82 5.84
CA HIS A 17 3.59 -5.91 7.29
C HIS A 17 3.37 -4.55 7.95
N ASN A 18 4.14 -3.55 7.52
CA ASN A 18 4.02 -2.20 8.06
C ASN A 18 2.65 -1.59 7.76
N SER A 19 2.07 -1.90 6.59
CA SER A 19 0.74 -1.40 6.26
C SER A 19 -0.33 -1.97 7.20
N GLN A 20 -0.19 -3.22 7.61
CA GLN A 20 -1.12 -3.82 8.57
C GLN A 20 -0.95 -3.21 9.96
N ASP A 21 0.28 -2.86 10.34
CA ASP A 21 0.52 -2.14 11.59
C ASP A 21 -0.14 -0.75 11.56
N LEU A 22 -0.13 -0.10 10.40
CA LEU A 22 -0.81 1.18 10.23
C LEU A 22 -2.32 1.04 10.43
N VAL A 23 -2.93 -0.05 9.93
CA VAL A 23 -4.35 -0.31 10.17
C VAL A 23 -4.66 -0.27 11.66
N ARG A 24 -3.85 -0.95 12.46
CA ARG A 24 -4.04 -0.99 13.92
C ARG A 24 -3.77 0.37 14.55
N ARG A 25 -2.72 1.06 14.10
CA ARG A 25 -2.32 2.35 14.66
C ARG A 25 -3.38 3.42 14.47
N TYR A 26 -4.07 3.40 13.32
CA TYR A 26 -5.16 4.34 13.03
C TYR A 26 -6.50 3.88 13.62
N GLY A 27 -6.54 2.74 14.29
CA GLY A 27 -7.78 2.25 14.87
C GLY A 27 -8.77 1.69 13.85
N HIS A 28 -8.28 1.19 12.74
CA HIS A 28 -9.10 0.63 11.69
C HIS A 28 -9.19 -0.88 11.80
N SER A 29 -10.17 -1.47 11.11
CA SER A 29 -10.27 -2.93 10.96
C SER A 29 -10.14 -3.36 9.51
N GLN A 30 -10.16 -2.41 8.59
CA GLN A 30 -10.06 -2.69 7.16
C GLN A 30 -8.71 -2.24 6.63
N TRP A 31 -8.03 -3.16 5.96
CA TRP A 31 -6.73 -2.94 5.33
C TRP A 31 -7.00 -2.50 3.89
N ASP A 32 -6.68 -1.25 3.60
CA ASP A 32 -7.04 -0.65 2.32
C ASP A 32 -5.80 -0.12 1.59
N VAL A 33 -6.02 0.37 0.39
CA VAL A 33 -4.98 0.89 -0.50
C VAL A 33 -4.18 2.02 0.17
N GLU A 34 -4.85 2.91 0.90
CA GLU A 34 -4.21 4.03 1.57
C GLU A 34 -3.14 3.57 2.57
N HIS A 35 -3.42 2.50 3.31
CA HIS A 35 -2.45 1.94 4.26
C HIS A 35 -1.21 1.42 3.52
N ILE A 36 -1.43 0.72 2.41
CA ILE A 36 -0.33 0.15 1.63
C ILE A 36 0.50 1.27 0.99
N LEU A 37 -0.16 2.28 0.44
CA LEU A 37 0.54 3.39 -0.19
C LEU A 37 1.36 4.17 0.85
N LEU A 38 0.78 4.43 2.03
CA LEU A 38 1.53 5.12 3.09
C LEU A 38 2.77 4.32 3.49
N ALA A 39 2.64 2.99 3.64
CA ALA A 39 3.78 2.15 3.96
C ALA A 39 4.86 2.20 2.87
N LEU A 40 4.44 2.26 1.59
CA LEU A 40 5.38 2.40 0.49
C LEU A 40 6.16 3.71 0.57
N LEU A 41 5.48 4.80 0.93
CA LEU A 41 6.12 6.10 1.04
C LEU A 41 7.05 6.22 2.25
N GLN A 42 6.87 5.35 3.25
CA GLN A 42 7.71 5.33 4.44
C GLN A 42 9.01 4.57 4.26
N LEU A 43 9.21 3.91 3.12
CA LEU A 43 10.48 3.25 2.83
C LEU A 43 11.57 4.31 2.75
N GLU A 44 12.63 4.15 3.54
CA GLU A 44 13.73 5.10 3.59
C GLU A 44 14.51 5.13 2.27
N LYS A 45 14.72 3.96 1.69
CA LYS A 45 15.36 3.82 0.40
C LYS A 45 14.40 3.05 -0.48
N GLY A 46 13.56 3.79 -1.17
CA GLY A 46 12.53 3.14 -1.93
C GLY A 46 12.32 3.79 -3.28
N THR A 47 12.12 2.95 -4.27
CA THR A 47 11.80 3.35 -5.63
C THR A 47 10.58 4.27 -5.68
N PRO A 48 9.49 4.03 -4.89
CA PRO A 48 8.34 4.93 -4.95
C PRO A 48 8.67 6.38 -4.60
N GLY A 49 9.44 6.61 -3.53
CA GLY A 49 9.81 7.97 -3.15
C GLY A 49 10.71 8.63 -4.19
N GLU A 50 11.64 7.88 -4.74
CA GLU A 50 12.54 8.38 -5.77
C GLU A 50 11.79 8.75 -7.04
N ILE A 51 10.86 7.91 -7.49
CA ILE A 51 10.05 8.17 -8.67
C ILE A 51 9.22 9.44 -8.49
N LEU A 52 8.55 9.58 -7.35
CA LEU A 52 7.72 10.75 -7.08
C LEU A 52 8.56 12.02 -7.04
N THR A 53 9.74 11.96 -6.44
CA THR A 53 10.63 13.11 -6.38
C THR A 53 11.08 13.53 -7.79
N GLN A 54 11.40 12.57 -8.65
CA GLN A 54 11.78 12.86 -10.01
C GLN A 54 10.63 13.46 -10.83
N MET A 55 9.40 13.10 -10.47
CA MET A 55 8.21 13.66 -11.13
C MET A 55 7.82 15.02 -10.59
N GLY A 56 8.55 15.54 -9.61
CA GLY A 56 8.23 16.82 -8.99
C GLY A 56 7.12 16.75 -7.95
N VAL A 57 6.79 15.56 -7.49
CA VAL A 57 5.75 15.34 -6.48
C VAL A 57 6.40 15.33 -5.09
N SER A 58 5.82 16.08 -4.16
CA SER A 58 6.31 16.12 -2.79
C SER A 58 5.83 14.88 -2.04
N VAL A 59 6.78 14.02 -1.64
CA VAL A 59 6.48 12.83 -0.84
C VAL A 59 5.90 13.25 0.52
N GLU A 60 6.42 14.34 1.09
CA GLU A 60 5.93 14.84 2.38
C GLU A 60 4.48 15.29 2.31
N ALA A 61 4.12 16.02 1.25
CA ALA A 61 2.75 16.48 1.06
C ALA A 61 1.81 15.30 0.84
N MET A 62 2.22 14.32 0.04
CA MET A 62 1.42 13.14 -0.21
C MET A 62 1.22 12.33 1.06
N THR A 63 2.28 12.16 1.85
CA THR A 63 2.20 11.47 3.13
C THR A 63 1.23 12.16 4.07
N ALA A 64 1.28 13.50 4.14
CA ALA A 64 0.37 14.26 4.98
C ALA A 64 -1.09 14.10 4.55
N GLN A 65 -1.35 14.06 3.26
CA GLN A 65 -2.71 13.87 2.74
C GLN A 65 -3.23 12.47 3.06
N LEU A 66 -2.38 11.45 2.94
CA LEU A 66 -2.76 10.08 3.29
C LEU A 66 -3.03 9.97 4.79
N ASP A 67 -2.18 10.55 5.62
CA ASP A 67 -2.36 10.57 7.05
C ASP A 67 -3.71 11.21 7.43
N GLN A 68 -4.02 12.34 6.83
CA GLN A 68 -5.28 13.03 7.08
C GLN A 68 -6.48 12.18 6.65
N ALA A 69 -6.40 11.53 5.50
CA ALA A 69 -7.46 10.67 5.02
C ALA A 69 -7.70 9.50 5.96
N LEU A 70 -6.62 8.88 6.46
CA LEU A 70 -6.72 7.76 7.38
C LEU A 70 -7.23 8.19 8.74
N GLU A 71 -6.79 9.35 9.23
CA GLU A 71 -7.29 9.90 10.51
C GLU A 71 -8.78 10.21 10.45
N SER A 72 -9.27 10.63 9.28
CA SER A 72 -10.68 11.01 9.09
C SER A 72 -11.58 9.81 8.83
N ALA A 73 -11.02 8.65 8.52
CA ALA A 73 -11.81 7.45 8.26
C ALA A 73 -12.42 6.90 9.55
N PRO A 74 -13.58 6.21 9.47
CA PRO A 74 -14.21 5.65 10.66
C PRO A 74 -13.28 4.69 11.40
N LYS A 75 -13.27 4.82 12.73
CA LYS A 75 -12.45 3.99 13.60
C LYS A 75 -13.31 3.00 14.36
N VAL A 76 -12.73 1.84 14.68
CA VAL A 76 -13.43 0.85 15.50
C VAL A 76 -13.27 1.22 16.97
N ALA A 77 -14.29 0.90 17.79
CA ALA A 77 -14.32 1.28 19.21
C ALA A 77 -13.29 0.51 20.03
N ASP A 78 -13.03 -0.73 19.67
CA ASP A 78 -12.09 -1.59 20.38
C ASP A 78 -10.96 -1.97 19.45
N ASN A 79 -9.85 -2.44 20.05
CA ASN A 79 -8.74 -2.95 19.26
C ASN A 79 -9.23 -4.14 18.42
N ALA A 80 -9.21 -3.97 17.11
CA ALA A 80 -9.59 -5.05 16.22
C ALA A 80 -8.59 -6.18 16.35
N THR A 81 -9.10 -7.39 16.63
CA THR A 81 -8.25 -8.58 16.68
C THR A 81 -8.01 -9.15 15.29
N GLN A 82 -8.86 -8.78 14.32
CA GLN A 82 -8.75 -9.24 12.95
C GLN A 82 -8.77 -8.05 12.00
N ILE A 83 -7.96 -8.16 10.95
CA ILE A 83 -7.87 -7.16 9.91
C ILE A 83 -8.35 -7.81 8.61
N TYR A 84 -9.24 -7.12 7.91
CA TYR A 84 -9.82 -7.61 6.67
C TYR A 84 -9.35 -6.74 5.50
N ALA A 85 -8.86 -7.37 4.45
CA ALA A 85 -8.52 -6.66 3.23
C ALA A 85 -9.79 -6.21 2.52
N THR A 86 -9.82 -4.95 2.10
CA THR A 86 -10.92 -4.46 1.28
C THR A 86 -10.84 -5.07 -0.13
N PRO A 87 -11.93 -5.06 -0.91
CA PRO A 87 -11.86 -5.49 -2.31
C PRO A 87 -10.81 -4.71 -3.10
N ARG A 88 -10.64 -3.42 -2.81
CA ARG A 88 -9.63 -2.59 -3.46
C ARG A 88 -8.22 -3.06 -3.13
N ALA A 89 -7.96 -3.37 -1.86
CA ALA A 89 -6.65 -3.88 -1.45
C ALA A 89 -6.37 -5.23 -2.09
N SER A 90 -7.38 -6.11 -2.17
CA SER A 90 -7.23 -7.40 -2.82
C SER A 90 -6.90 -7.23 -4.30
N ARG A 91 -7.57 -6.31 -4.99
CA ARG A 91 -7.28 -6.03 -6.40
C ARG A 91 -5.87 -5.47 -6.58
N LEU A 92 -5.44 -4.62 -5.67
CA LEU A 92 -4.07 -4.07 -5.70
C LEU A 92 -3.05 -5.21 -5.68
N LEU A 93 -3.23 -6.18 -4.80
CA LEU A 93 -2.30 -7.30 -4.70
C LEU A 93 -2.34 -8.17 -5.96
N GLU A 94 -3.52 -8.42 -6.53
CA GLU A 94 -3.63 -9.16 -7.78
C GLU A 94 -2.98 -8.40 -8.93
N ASP A 95 -3.20 -7.09 -9.01
CA ASP A 95 -2.61 -6.26 -10.06
C ASP A 95 -1.09 -6.22 -9.93
N ALA A 96 -0.58 -6.18 -8.70
CA ALA A 96 0.87 -6.22 -8.47
C ALA A 96 1.46 -7.53 -8.98
N LYS A 97 0.78 -8.66 -8.73
CA LYS A 97 1.23 -9.95 -9.25
C LYS A 97 1.18 -9.97 -10.77
N ASN A 98 0.12 -9.45 -11.36
CA ASN A 98 -0.01 -9.39 -12.82
C ASN A 98 1.10 -8.54 -13.44
N GLU A 99 1.48 -7.43 -12.78
CA GLU A 99 2.58 -6.60 -13.25
C GLU A 99 3.92 -7.34 -13.18
N ALA A 100 4.16 -8.05 -12.08
CA ALA A 100 5.37 -8.86 -11.96
C ALA A 100 5.44 -9.92 -13.06
N ASP A 101 4.32 -10.59 -13.32
CA ASP A 101 4.24 -11.59 -14.39
C ASP A 101 4.46 -10.97 -15.76
N ARG A 102 3.87 -9.79 -16.01
CA ARG A 102 4.01 -9.09 -17.28
C ARG A 102 5.46 -8.70 -17.54
N LEU A 103 6.16 -8.30 -16.49
CA LEU A 103 7.57 -7.90 -16.60
C LEU A 103 8.52 -9.10 -16.47
N LYS A 104 7.97 -10.31 -16.29
CA LYS A 104 8.73 -11.55 -16.15
C LYS A 104 9.65 -11.52 -14.93
N ASP A 105 9.20 -10.88 -13.86
CA ASP A 105 9.90 -10.86 -12.60
C ASP A 105 9.47 -12.06 -11.76
N ASP A 106 10.43 -12.68 -11.06
CA ASP A 106 10.16 -13.87 -10.26
C ASP A 106 9.40 -13.56 -8.99
N PHE A 107 9.54 -12.33 -8.47
CA PHE A 107 8.94 -11.94 -7.20
C PHE A 107 8.19 -10.61 -7.34
N ILE A 108 7.17 -10.45 -6.51
CA ILE A 108 6.43 -9.19 -6.43
C ILE A 108 7.21 -8.23 -5.53
N GLY A 109 7.68 -7.14 -6.08
CA GLY A 109 8.46 -6.15 -5.34
C GLY A 109 7.64 -4.93 -4.96
N ALA A 110 8.27 -4.03 -4.20
CA ALA A 110 7.63 -2.77 -3.81
C ALA A 110 7.24 -1.94 -5.03
N GLU A 111 8.02 -1.99 -6.10
CA GLU A 111 7.71 -1.28 -7.34
C GLU A 111 6.43 -1.78 -7.99
N HIS A 112 6.16 -3.08 -7.93
CA HIS A 112 4.90 -3.64 -8.45
C HIS A 112 3.72 -3.20 -7.60
N LEU A 113 3.91 -3.15 -6.28
CA LEU A 113 2.87 -2.66 -5.37
C LEU A 113 2.56 -1.20 -5.65
N PHE A 114 3.58 -0.39 -5.90
CA PHE A 114 3.41 1.03 -6.19
C PHE A 114 2.65 1.23 -7.50
N ILE A 115 3.02 0.52 -8.56
CA ILE A 115 2.33 0.60 -9.84
C ILE A 115 0.86 0.21 -9.66
N ALA A 116 0.61 -0.87 -8.93
CA ALA A 116 -0.76 -1.32 -8.68
C ALA A 116 -1.57 -0.30 -7.90
N ALA A 117 -0.94 0.37 -6.91
CA ALA A 117 -1.61 1.41 -6.13
C ALA A 117 -2.03 2.59 -7.01
N VAL A 118 -1.17 2.98 -7.95
CA VAL A 118 -1.45 4.06 -8.89
C VAL A 118 -2.59 3.65 -9.84
N MET A 119 -2.63 2.38 -10.24
CA MET A 119 -3.67 1.87 -11.14
C MET A 119 -5.04 1.78 -10.47
N GLU A 120 -5.08 1.74 -9.13
CA GLU A 120 -6.35 1.67 -8.41
C GLU A 120 -6.99 3.05 -8.35
N SER A 121 -7.63 3.42 -9.46
CA SER A 121 -8.16 4.76 -9.66
C SER A 121 -9.50 5.00 -8.95
N GLN A 122 -10.08 3.96 -8.35
CA GLN A 122 -11.36 4.06 -7.67
C GLN A 122 -11.22 4.53 -6.23
N GLY A 123 -9.99 4.65 -5.73
CA GLY A 123 -9.74 4.96 -4.35
C GLY A 123 -9.10 6.32 -4.12
N ASP A 124 -9.10 6.74 -2.87
CA ASP A 124 -8.53 8.02 -2.46
C ASP A 124 -7.03 8.09 -2.73
N ALA A 125 -6.35 6.95 -2.70
CA ALA A 125 -4.91 6.89 -2.94
C ALA A 125 -4.53 7.45 -4.31
N ALA A 126 -5.34 7.20 -5.33
CA ALA A 126 -5.06 7.67 -6.69
C ALA A 126 -5.32 9.16 -6.84
N GLN A 127 -6.06 9.77 -5.91
CA GLN A 127 -6.40 11.18 -5.95
C GLN A 127 -5.45 12.05 -5.14
N VAL A 128 -4.57 11.43 -4.38
CA VAL A 128 -3.63 12.14 -3.51
C VAL A 128 -2.50 12.84 -4.27
#